data_cbce7a9bbf3e8bb8c806e1c1d97dd565
#
_entry.id   cbce7a9bbf3e8bb8c806e1c1d97dd565
#
_cell.length_a   1.000
_cell.length_b   1.000
_cell.length_c   1.000
_cell.angle_alpha   90.00
_cell.angle_beta   90.00
_cell.angle_gamma   90.00
#
_symmetry.space_group_name_H-M   'P 1'
#
loop_
_entity.id
_entity.type
_entity.pdbx_description
1 polymer ?
#
loop_
_entity_poly.entity_id
_entity_poly.type
_entity_poly.pdbx_seq_one_letter_code
_entity_poly.pdbx_strand_id
1 'polypeptide(L)'
;MSDATEISSLANLAPEPYRLRLPGPTAVPERVRQAIAQPVLAHRGPEFRTVLVESEAMLRPVLGTKNRMLLVASTGTGMMEACLVNVLAPGERLLVVVNGQFGERFAAIGKALGVVVDTLDVPWGEAVDPAAVERRIKDKDYRAVVLVHNESSTGIVADLPGIAAVLRNRPTLLLVDSVSGVGGVEMRQDAWGVDILVSASQKALMCPPGLGIASVGEKAWEVVRREAGLPRFYFDFRRYGEEIAEGATPFTSAVTLIRGLREALGMIHEEGLDRVLARHRRLANALRAG
;
A
#
# COMPACT_ATOMS: atom_id res chain seq x y z
N MET A 1 -27.01 -5.38 -40.88
CA MET A 1 -25.59 -5.26 -41.24
C MET A 1 -24.93 -4.62 -40.03
N SER A 2 -24.20 -5.41 -39.26
CA SER A 2 -23.59 -4.97 -38.00
C SER A 2 -22.38 -4.10 -38.33
N ASP A 3 -22.39 -2.86 -37.81
CA ASP A 3 -21.17 -2.05 -37.66
C ASP A 3 -20.17 -2.86 -36.82
N ALA A 4 -19.24 -3.51 -37.50
CA ALA A 4 -18.03 -3.97 -36.84
C ALA A 4 -17.26 -2.69 -36.45
N THR A 5 -17.34 -2.33 -35.20
CA THR A 5 -16.52 -1.26 -34.61
C THR A 5 -15.06 -1.62 -34.92
N GLU A 6 -14.42 -0.89 -35.84
CA GLU A 6 -13.00 -1.05 -36.12
C GLU A 6 -12.25 -0.89 -34.77
N ILE A 7 -11.65 -1.98 -34.32
CA ILE A 7 -10.75 -1.93 -33.16
C ILE A 7 -9.56 -1.09 -33.61
N SER A 8 -9.53 0.17 -33.20
CA SER A 8 -8.41 1.08 -33.42
C SER A 8 -7.12 0.41 -32.95
N SER A 9 -6.08 0.43 -33.74
CA SER A 9 -4.79 -0.11 -33.32
C SER A 9 -4.30 0.64 -32.08
N LEU A 10 -3.63 -0.05 -31.16
CA LEU A 10 -3.08 0.56 -29.93
C LEU A 10 -2.16 1.75 -30.22
N ALA A 11 -1.54 1.78 -31.40
CA ALA A 11 -0.72 2.90 -31.89
C ALA A 11 -1.50 4.22 -32.00
N ASN A 12 -2.83 4.17 -32.20
CA ASN A 12 -3.68 5.35 -32.32
C ASN A 12 -4.25 5.82 -30.97
N LEU A 13 -4.04 5.07 -29.87
CA LEU A 13 -4.58 5.40 -28.54
C LEU A 13 -3.71 6.39 -27.75
N ALA A 14 -2.43 6.50 -28.09
CA ALA A 14 -1.51 7.41 -27.41
C ALA A 14 -0.52 8.03 -28.40
N PRO A 15 -0.61 9.35 -28.66
CA PRO A 15 0.36 10.04 -29.50
C PRO A 15 1.79 9.91 -28.91
N GLU A 16 2.76 9.64 -29.77
CA GLU A 16 4.16 9.58 -29.37
C GLU A 16 4.83 10.99 -29.37
N PRO A 17 5.68 11.28 -28.36
CA PRO A 17 5.93 10.52 -27.13
C PRO A 17 4.87 10.77 -26.06
N TYR A 18 4.18 9.72 -25.60
CA TYR A 18 3.20 9.83 -24.52
C TYR A 18 3.89 10.05 -23.17
N ARG A 19 3.54 11.13 -22.47
CA ARG A 19 4.13 11.50 -21.16
C ARG A 19 3.06 11.58 -20.08
N LEU A 20 3.13 10.69 -19.12
CA LEU A 20 2.30 10.75 -17.92
C LEU A 20 2.67 11.95 -17.04
N ARG A 21 1.68 12.80 -16.70
CA ARG A 21 1.83 13.97 -15.85
C ARG A 21 0.78 14.00 -14.74
N LEU A 22 0.68 12.87 -14.02
CA LEU A 22 -0.31 12.66 -12.95
C LEU A 22 0.39 11.99 -11.74
N PRO A 23 -0.21 12.06 -10.55
CA PRO A 23 0.37 11.48 -9.31
C PRO A 23 0.55 9.95 -9.36
N GLY A 24 -0.03 9.29 -10.34
CA GLY A 24 0.04 7.85 -10.57
C GLY A 24 -1.18 7.32 -11.32
N PRO A 25 -1.01 6.27 -12.15
CA PRO A 25 0.23 5.47 -12.28
C PRO A 25 1.39 6.31 -12.84
N THR A 26 2.61 5.98 -12.41
CA THR A 26 3.83 6.63 -12.89
C THR A 26 4.34 5.96 -14.17
N ALA A 27 5.22 6.65 -14.91
CA ALA A 27 5.91 6.04 -16.04
C ALA A 27 6.74 4.84 -15.58
N VAL A 28 6.66 3.73 -16.32
CA VAL A 28 7.40 2.50 -16.03
C VAL A 28 8.75 2.55 -16.73
N PRO A 29 9.88 2.41 -16.02
CA PRO A 29 11.22 2.39 -16.61
C PRO A 29 11.38 1.28 -17.62
N GLU A 30 12.26 1.48 -18.62
CA GLU A 30 12.51 0.50 -19.68
C GLU A 30 12.95 -0.87 -19.11
N ARG A 31 13.87 -0.89 -18.14
CA ARG A 31 14.32 -2.12 -17.48
C ARG A 31 13.16 -2.91 -16.88
N VAL A 32 12.22 -2.23 -16.24
CA VAL A 32 11.03 -2.86 -15.64
C VAL A 32 10.10 -3.39 -16.73
N ARG A 33 9.89 -2.64 -17.83
CA ARG A 33 9.09 -3.11 -18.99
C ARG A 33 9.70 -4.37 -19.59
N GLN A 34 11.02 -4.42 -19.79
CA GLN A 34 11.75 -5.58 -20.30
C GLN A 34 11.63 -6.79 -19.37
N ALA A 35 11.69 -6.59 -18.06
CA ALA A 35 11.49 -7.65 -17.08
C ALA A 35 10.07 -8.23 -17.12
N ILE A 36 9.05 -7.39 -17.29
CA ILE A 36 7.64 -7.81 -17.41
C ILE A 36 7.38 -8.55 -18.73
N ALA A 37 8.04 -8.17 -19.81
CA ALA A 37 7.88 -8.75 -21.14
C ALA A 37 8.51 -10.17 -21.30
N GLN A 38 9.27 -10.64 -20.31
CA GLN A 38 9.85 -11.99 -20.35
C GLN A 38 8.77 -13.07 -20.25
N PRO A 39 9.02 -14.29 -20.75
CA PRO A 39 8.09 -15.41 -20.65
C PRO A 39 7.58 -15.63 -19.23
N VAL A 40 6.30 -15.97 -19.09
CA VAL A 40 5.65 -16.21 -17.80
C VAL A 40 6.25 -17.44 -17.13
N LEU A 41 6.64 -17.32 -15.86
CA LEU A 41 7.10 -18.45 -15.05
C LEU A 41 5.91 -19.22 -14.47
N ALA A 42 6.10 -20.49 -14.20
CA ALA A 42 5.14 -21.28 -13.43
C ALA A 42 5.06 -20.71 -12.00
N HIS A 43 3.87 -20.25 -11.59
CA HIS A 43 3.66 -19.56 -10.30
C HIS A 43 3.93 -20.44 -9.06
N ARG A 44 4.09 -21.75 -9.24
CA ARG A 44 4.49 -22.72 -8.19
C ARG A 44 5.86 -23.34 -8.46
N GLY A 45 6.56 -22.85 -9.49
CA GLY A 45 7.91 -23.32 -9.85
C GLY A 45 9.02 -22.67 -9.01
N PRO A 46 10.20 -23.29 -8.96
CA PRO A 46 11.32 -22.79 -8.16
C PRO A 46 11.83 -21.41 -8.63
N GLU A 47 11.76 -21.12 -9.93
CA GLU A 47 12.20 -19.85 -10.48
C GLU A 47 11.30 -18.71 -9.97
N PHE A 48 9.97 -18.91 -9.94
CA PHE A 48 9.06 -17.91 -9.41
C PHE A 48 9.21 -17.77 -7.88
N ARG A 49 9.44 -18.86 -7.16
CA ARG A 49 9.76 -18.83 -5.72
C ARG A 49 10.96 -17.91 -5.47
N THR A 50 12.03 -18.04 -6.24
CA THR A 50 13.21 -17.17 -6.13
C THR A 50 12.83 -15.70 -6.33
N VAL A 51 12.11 -15.38 -7.40
CA VAL A 51 11.66 -14.00 -7.69
C VAL A 51 10.80 -13.43 -6.56
N LEU A 52 9.89 -14.22 -6.01
CA LEU A 52 9.00 -13.83 -4.91
C LEU A 52 9.78 -13.52 -3.63
N VAL A 53 10.66 -14.45 -3.22
CA VAL A 53 11.49 -14.33 -1.99
C VAL A 53 12.45 -13.14 -2.09
N GLU A 54 13.10 -12.94 -3.24
CA GLU A 54 13.98 -11.80 -3.47
C GLU A 54 13.21 -10.48 -3.45
N SER A 55 12.03 -10.41 -4.09
CA SER A 55 11.18 -9.22 -4.07
C SER A 55 10.75 -8.86 -2.64
N GLU A 56 10.38 -9.86 -1.86
CA GLU A 56 10.03 -9.67 -0.45
C GLU A 56 11.23 -9.14 0.35
N ALA A 57 12.39 -9.74 0.20
CA ALA A 57 13.62 -9.35 0.89
C ALA A 57 14.02 -7.90 0.56
N MET A 58 13.90 -7.50 -0.72
CA MET A 58 14.23 -6.16 -1.20
C MET A 58 13.21 -5.10 -0.77
N LEU A 59 11.94 -5.46 -0.54
CA LEU A 59 10.92 -4.55 -0.02
C LEU A 59 11.15 -4.18 1.45
N ARG A 60 11.66 -5.10 2.26
CA ARG A 60 11.80 -4.90 3.71
C ARG A 60 12.54 -3.61 4.09
N PRO A 61 13.75 -3.33 3.56
CA PRO A 61 14.43 -2.07 3.86
C PRO A 61 13.68 -0.84 3.33
N VAL A 62 12.94 -0.95 2.23
CA VAL A 62 12.14 0.16 1.68
C VAL A 62 10.98 0.53 2.62
N LEU A 63 10.41 -0.45 3.31
CA LEU A 63 9.34 -0.24 4.30
C LEU A 63 9.89 -0.05 5.73
N GLY A 64 11.18 -0.27 5.97
CA GLY A 64 11.80 -0.20 7.30
C GLY A 64 11.23 -1.26 8.25
N THR A 65 11.14 -2.51 7.79
CA THR A 65 10.51 -3.60 8.54
C THR A 65 11.22 -4.93 8.38
N LYS A 66 11.06 -5.81 9.37
CA LYS A 66 11.44 -7.23 9.32
C LYS A 66 10.27 -8.15 8.98
N ASN A 67 9.05 -7.60 8.91
CA ASN A 67 7.85 -8.37 8.61
C ASN A 67 7.90 -9.01 7.22
N ARG A 68 7.14 -10.07 7.03
CA ARG A 68 6.87 -10.64 5.72
C ARG A 68 5.96 -9.74 4.90
N MET A 69 6.16 -9.76 3.57
CA MET A 69 5.34 -9.00 2.63
C MET A 69 4.29 -9.89 1.99
N LEU A 70 3.03 -9.52 2.09
CA LEU A 70 1.96 -10.14 1.33
C LEU A 70 1.84 -9.45 -0.02
N LEU A 71 2.15 -10.16 -1.10
CA LEU A 71 2.03 -9.68 -2.48
C LEU A 71 0.74 -10.24 -3.09
N VAL A 72 -0.20 -9.36 -3.39
CA VAL A 72 -1.57 -9.70 -3.79
C VAL A 72 -1.85 -9.12 -5.17
N ALA A 73 -2.41 -9.91 -6.09
CA ALA A 73 -2.93 -9.36 -7.35
C ALA A 73 -4.14 -8.47 -7.04
N SER A 74 -3.90 -7.16 -6.91
CA SER A 74 -4.88 -6.20 -6.42
C SER A 74 -4.51 -4.76 -6.77
N THR A 75 -5.42 -3.85 -6.46
CA THR A 75 -5.19 -2.39 -6.46
C THR A 75 -4.84 -1.90 -5.06
N GLY A 76 -4.37 -0.65 -4.95
CA GLY A 76 -4.22 0.00 -3.63
C GLY A 76 -5.54 0.03 -2.85
N THR A 77 -6.67 0.33 -3.52
CA THR A 77 -8.01 0.31 -2.90
C THR A 77 -8.38 -1.08 -2.39
N GLY A 78 -8.07 -2.15 -3.16
CA GLY A 78 -8.26 -3.52 -2.68
C GLY A 78 -7.42 -3.83 -1.45
N MET A 79 -6.22 -3.26 -1.32
CA MET A 79 -5.40 -3.43 -0.10
C MET A 79 -5.92 -2.61 1.08
N MET A 80 -6.53 -1.44 0.85
CA MET A 80 -7.26 -0.70 1.89
C MET A 80 -8.41 -1.54 2.46
N GLU A 81 -9.21 -2.17 1.58
CA GLU A 81 -10.27 -3.10 1.99
C GLU A 81 -9.70 -4.32 2.70
N ALA A 82 -8.65 -4.94 2.13
CA ALA A 82 -8.00 -6.10 2.69
C ALA A 82 -7.53 -5.88 4.14
N CYS A 83 -6.91 -4.73 4.46
CA CYS A 83 -6.47 -4.49 5.82
C CYS A 83 -7.65 -4.39 6.81
N LEU A 84 -8.78 -3.79 6.42
CA LEU A 84 -9.95 -3.66 7.28
C LEU A 84 -10.65 -5.01 7.53
N VAL A 85 -10.89 -5.82 6.49
CA VAL A 85 -11.58 -7.12 6.65
C VAL A 85 -10.78 -8.11 7.48
N ASN A 86 -9.47 -7.93 7.63
CA ASN A 86 -8.61 -8.81 8.41
C ASN A 86 -8.53 -8.47 9.90
N VAL A 87 -8.85 -7.23 10.29
CA VAL A 87 -8.68 -6.79 11.68
C VAL A 87 -9.97 -6.37 12.37
N LEU A 88 -11.04 -6.14 11.61
CA LEU A 88 -12.33 -5.71 12.14
C LEU A 88 -13.33 -6.87 12.20
N ALA A 89 -14.19 -6.82 13.21
CA ALA A 89 -15.36 -7.67 13.38
C ALA A 89 -16.64 -6.82 13.41
N PRO A 90 -17.81 -7.43 13.21
CA PRO A 90 -19.09 -6.72 13.33
C PRO A 90 -19.21 -5.99 14.67
N GLY A 91 -19.60 -4.72 14.64
CA GLY A 91 -19.77 -3.86 15.83
C GLY A 91 -18.48 -3.22 16.37
N GLU A 92 -17.30 -3.62 15.90
CA GLU A 92 -16.07 -2.92 16.27
C GLU A 92 -15.97 -1.53 15.62
N ARG A 93 -15.23 -0.63 16.30
CA ARG A 93 -15.08 0.77 15.87
C ARG A 93 -13.77 0.97 15.12
N LEU A 94 -13.88 1.79 14.07
CA LEU A 94 -12.78 2.29 13.28
C LEU A 94 -12.73 3.81 13.40
N LEU A 95 -11.57 4.38 13.74
CA LEU A 95 -11.31 5.81 13.57
C LEU A 95 -10.55 6.03 12.26
N VAL A 96 -11.08 6.86 11.39
CA VAL A 96 -10.43 7.23 10.14
C VAL A 96 -10.03 8.70 10.19
N VAL A 97 -8.74 8.98 9.99
CA VAL A 97 -8.25 10.34 9.76
C VAL A 97 -8.53 10.72 8.32
N VAL A 98 -9.27 11.81 8.13
CA VAL A 98 -9.72 12.28 6.82
C VAL A 98 -9.16 13.68 6.57
N ASN A 99 -8.12 13.78 5.75
CA ASN A 99 -7.53 15.03 5.28
C ASN A 99 -7.39 15.08 3.75
N GLY A 100 -8.17 14.24 3.07
CA GLY A 100 -8.25 14.16 1.62
C GLY A 100 -9.02 12.94 1.14
N GLN A 101 -9.00 12.73 -0.18
CA GLN A 101 -9.82 11.73 -0.89
C GLN A 101 -9.57 10.29 -0.44
N PHE A 102 -8.32 9.93 -0.10
CA PHE A 102 -8.01 8.55 0.29
C PHE A 102 -8.43 8.26 1.73
N GLY A 103 -8.39 9.26 2.62
CA GLY A 103 -9.03 9.18 3.92
C GLY A 103 -10.55 8.97 3.81
N GLU A 104 -11.23 9.76 2.96
CA GLU A 104 -12.67 9.56 2.68
C GLU A 104 -12.96 8.16 2.13
N ARG A 105 -12.08 7.65 1.26
CA ARG A 105 -12.21 6.29 0.70
C ARG A 105 -12.16 5.22 1.78
N PHE A 106 -11.24 5.31 2.74
CA PHE A 106 -11.19 4.40 3.88
C PHE A 106 -12.49 4.44 4.69
N ALA A 107 -13.01 5.63 4.98
CA ALA A 107 -14.27 5.77 5.69
C ALA A 107 -15.42 5.14 4.91
N ALA A 108 -15.46 5.31 3.58
CA ALA A 108 -16.47 4.70 2.71
C ALA A 108 -16.37 3.16 2.70
N ILE A 109 -15.15 2.61 2.61
CA ILE A 109 -14.93 1.15 2.68
C ILE A 109 -15.41 0.61 4.04
N GLY A 110 -15.02 1.23 5.16
CA GLY A 110 -15.48 0.81 6.48
C GLY A 110 -17.00 0.80 6.61
N LYS A 111 -17.67 1.84 6.11
CA LYS A 111 -19.13 1.90 6.06
C LYS A 111 -19.75 0.79 5.20
N ALA A 112 -19.17 0.52 4.03
CA ALA A 112 -19.62 -0.56 3.15
C ALA A 112 -19.46 -1.95 3.79
N LEU A 113 -18.45 -2.12 4.64
CA LEU A 113 -18.22 -3.35 5.40
C LEU A 113 -19.12 -3.47 6.66
N GLY A 114 -19.95 -2.48 6.95
CA GLY A 114 -20.89 -2.51 8.07
C GLY A 114 -20.24 -2.32 9.45
N VAL A 115 -19.03 -1.80 9.53
CA VAL A 115 -18.38 -1.48 10.81
C VAL A 115 -18.74 -0.06 11.28
N VAL A 116 -18.56 0.20 12.58
CA VAL A 116 -18.83 1.52 13.14
C VAL A 116 -17.66 2.46 12.81
N VAL A 117 -17.89 3.42 11.92
CA VAL A 117 -16.87 4.37 11.47
C VAL A 117 -17.07 5.73 12.11
N ASP A 118 -16.09 6.18 12.87
CA ASP A 118 -15.93 7.57 13.28
C ASP A 118 -14.85 8.23 12.41
N THR A 119 -15.01 9.51 12.07
CA THR A 119 -14.00 10.29 11.35
C THR A 119 -13.34 11.34 12.24
N LEU A 120 -12.06 11.58 12.01
CA LEU A 120 -11.35 12.77 12.43
C LEU A 120 -11.10 13.61 11.19
N ASP A 121 -12.01 14.54 10.93
CA ASP A 121 -11.94 15.39 9.75
C ASP A 121 -10.93 16.53 9.98
N VAL A 122 -9.99 16.67 9.04
CA VAL A 122 -8.97 17.72 9.00
C VAL A 122 -9.15 18.47 7.67
N PRO A 123 -9.07 19.80 7.64
CA PRO A 123 -9.18 20.55 6.38
C PRO A 123 -8.20 20.03 5.32
N TRP A 124 -8.68 19.92 4.09
CA TRP A 124 -7.83 19.48 2.98
C TRP A 124 -6.65 20.45 2.81
N GLY A 125 -5.45 19.90 2.69
CA GLY A 125 -4.21 20.66 2.62
C GLY A 125 -3.54 20.88 3.98
N GLU A 126 -4.14 20.42 5.07
CA GLU A 126 -3.56 20.48 6.40
C GLU A 126 -3.09 19.10 6.88
N ALA A 127 -1.99 19.10 7.64
CA ALA A 127 -1.52 17.89 8.31
C ALA A 127 -2.32 17.65 9.58
N VAL A 128 -2.60 16.37 9.87
CA VAL A 128 -3.25 15.99 11.13
C VAL A 128 -2.31 16.22 12.32
N ASP A 129 -2.82 16.90 13.36
CA ASP A 129 -2.15 17.04 14.64
C ASP A 129 -2.22 15.73 15.44
N PRO A 130 -1.09 15.09 15.84
CA PRO A 130 -1.10 13.92 16.71
C PRO A 130 -1.93 14.11 18.00
N ALA A 131 -1.96 15.30 18.58
CA ALA A 131 -2.77 15.61 19.75
C ALA A 131 -4.27 15.53 19.45
N ALA A 132 -4.71 15.82 18.24
CA ALA A 132 -6.11 15.64 17.83
C ALA A 132 -6.50 14.17 17.80
N VAL A 133 -5.61 13.30 17.29
CA VAL A 133 -5.79 11.84 17.34
C VAL A 133 -5.86 11.38 18.80
N GLU A 134 -4.94 11.84 19.66
CA GLU A 134 -4.92 11.50 21.07
C GLU A 134 -6.23 11.86 21.77
N ARG A 135 -6.73 13.08 21.58
CA ARG A 135 -8.02 13.51 22.13
C ARG A 135 -9.16 12.59 21.67
N ARG A 136 -9.16 12.22 20.36
CA ARG A 136 -10.26 11.43 19.78
C ARG A 136 -10.33 10.01 20.32
N ILE A 137 -9.18 9.39 20.65
CA ILE A 137 -9.11 8.01 21.13
C ILE A 137 -9.22 7.87 22.65
N LYS A 138 -9.31 8.98 23.41
CA LYS A 138 -9.49 8.92 24.88
C LYS A 138 -10.88 8.47 25.29
N ASP A 139 -11.89 8.84 24.50
CA ASP A 139 -13.30 8.72 24.88
C ASP A 139 -13.98 7.45 24.38
N LYS A 140 -13.32 6.70 23.51
CA LYS A 140 -13.89 5.52 22.86
C LYS A 140 -12.83 4.46 22.59
N ASP A 141 -13.24 3.21 22.69
CA ASP A 141 -12.41 2.07 22.29
C ASP A 141 -12.50 1.87 20.77
N TYR A 142 -11.39 2.13 20.09
CA TYR A 142 -11.24 1.83 18.67
C TYR A 142 -10.40 0.57 18.48
N ARG A 143 -10.89 -0.34 17.60
CA ARG A 143 -10.09 -1.49 17.16
C ARG A 143 -8.88 -1.02 16.37
N ALA A 144 -9.07 -0.04 15.50
CA ALA A 144 -8.00 0.52 14.69
C ALA A 144 -8.17 2.03 14.47
N VAL A 145 -7.04 2.69 14.27
CA VAL A 145 -6.93 4.02 13.68
C VAL A 145 -6.33 3.84 12.29
N VAL A 146 -6.92 4.46 11.29
CA VAL A 146 -6.46 4.45 9.91
C VAL A 146 -6.06 5.85 9.49
N LEU A 147 -4.93 5.96 8.82
CA LEU A 147 -4.52 7.21 8.17
C LEU A 147 -3.78 6.95 6.84
N VAL A 148 -3.74 7.98 6.02
CA VAL A 148 -2.97 8.01 4.78
C VAL A 148 -1.62 8.68 5.05
N HIS A 149 -0.52 7.99 4.77
CA HIS A 149 0.84 8.49 4.99
C HIS A 149 1.18 9.68 4.09
N ASN A 150 0.87 9.55 2.80
CA ASN A 150 0.98 10.64 1.82
C ASN A 150 -0.35 10.77 1.10
N GLU A 151 -1.14 11.78 1.48
CA GLU A 151 -2.44 12.04 0.87
C GLU A 151 -2.23 12.68 -0.51
N SER A 152 -2.39 11.86 -1.55
CA SER A 152 -2.09 12.27 -2.93
C SER A 152 -3.00 13.39 -3.45
N SER A 153 -4.23 13.46 -2.95
CA SER A 153 -5.20 14.50 -3.38
C SER A 153 -4.84 15.90 -2.89
N THR A 154 -4.06 16.00 -1.81
CA THR A 154 -3.67 17.27 -1.20
C THR A 154 -2.16 17.50 -1.16
N GLY A 155 -1.36 16.45 -1.42
CA GLY A 155 0.10 16.50 -1.37
C GLY A 155 0.68 16.56 0.06
N ILE A 156 -0.13 16.25 1.08
CA ILE A 156 0.27 16.30 2.49
C ILE A 156 0.85 14.97 2.94
N VAL A 157 1.99 15.04 3.63
CA VAL A 157 2.60 13.90 4.33
C VAL A 157 2.23 14.01 5.81
N ALA A 158 1.68 12.94 6.38
CA ALA A 158 1.31 12.87 7.79
C ALA A 158 2.55 12.77 8.69
N ASP A 159 2.50 13.37 9.88
CA ASP A 159 3.44 13.10 10.97
C ASP A 159 3.17 11.71 11.57
N LEU A 160 3.55 10.68 10.79
CA LEU A 160 3.32 9.29 11.17
C LEU A 160 4.04 8.88 12.46
N PRO A 161 5.31 9.28 12.71
CA PRO A 161 5.98 9.03 13.99
C PRO A 161 5.22 9.61 15.19
N GLY A 162 4.74 10.84 15.11
CA GLY A 162 3.98 11.51 16.16
C GLY A 162 2.65 10.81 16.45
N ILE A 163 1.90 10.45 15.40
CA ILE A 163 0.63 9.71 15.54
C ILE A 163 0.87 8.31 16.11
N ALA A 164 1.89 7.60 15.63
CA ALA A 164 2.22 6.27 16.11
C ALA A 164 2.62 6.28 17.60
N ALA A 165 3.32 7.33 18.07
CA ALA A 165 3.67 7.50 19.46
C ALA A 165 2.43 7.56 20.38
N VAL A 166 1.35 8.19 19.92
CA VAL A 166 0.06 8.26 20.64
C VAL A 166 -0.57 6.87 20.84
N LEU A 167 -0.33 5.93 19.91
CA LEU A 167 -0.94 4.60 19.89
C LEU A 167 -0.05 3.50 20.49
N ARG A 168 1.23 3.79 20.75
CA ARG A 168 2.28 2.79 21.06
C ARG A 168 1.92 1.81 22.18
N ASN A 169 1.28 2.28 23.24
CA ASN A 169 0.93 1.47 24.41
C ASN A 169 -0.57 1.16 24.50
N ARG A 170 -1.27 1.16 23.37
CA ARG A 170 -2.71 0.91 23.30
C ARG A 170 -2.98 -0.39 22.55
N PRO A 171 -4.09 -1.08 22.83
CA PRO A 171 -4.52 -2.26 22.06
C PRO A 171 -4.97 -1.88 20.65
N THR A 172 -5.30 -0.63 20.41
CA THR A 172 -5.71 -0.07 19.12
C THR A 172 -4.62 -0.25 18.08
N LEU A 173 -4.97 -0.78 16.90
CA LEU A 173 -4.05 -0.95 15.79
C LEU A 173 -3.86 0.35 15.01
N LEU A 174 -2.67 0.57 14.49
CA LEU A 174 -2.36 1.63 13.53
C LEU A 174 -2.26 1.03 12.12
N LEU A 175 -3.22 1.37 11.26
CA LEU A 175 -3.26 0.94 9.85
C LEU A 175 -2.92 2.12 8.96
N VAL A 176 -1.97 1.93 8.05
CA VAL A 176 -1.43 3.01 7.22
C VAL A 176 -1.54 2.67 5.75
N ASP A 177 -2.22 3.54 4.99
CA ASP A 177 -2.08 3.59 3.53
C ASP A 177 -0.81 4.37 3.18
N SER A 178 0.15 3.68 2.60
CA SER A 178 1.35 4.29 2.03
C SER A 178 1.50 3.96 0.54
N VAL A 179 0.38 3.87 -0.18
CA VAL A 179 0.36 3.58 -1.63
C VAL A 179 1.22 4.57 -2.38
N SER A 180 1.13 5.86 -2.11
CA SER A 180 1.95 6.88 -2.75
C SER A 180 3.20 7.27 -1.94
N GLY A 181 3.34 6.75 -0.71
CA GLY A 181 4.47 7.04 0.17
C GLY A 181 5.65 6.10 -0.02
N VAL A 182 5.41 4.77 -0.08
CA VAL A 182 6.47 3.75 -0.18
C VAL A 182 7.39 4.00 -1.36
N GLY A 183 8.69 4.12 -1.09
CA GLY A 183 9.73 4.42 -2.08
C GLY A 183 9.87 5.92 -2.43
N GLY A 184 8.94 6.78 -2.02
CA GLY A 184 8.97 8.23 -2.26
C GLY A 184 9.11 9.08 -1.00
N VAL A 185 8.60 8.58 0.11
CA VAL A 185 8.67 9.20 1.44
C VAL A 185 9.28 8.19 2.42
N GLU A 186 10.04 8.68 3.38
CA GLU A 186 10.65 7.82 4.40
C GLU A 186 9.58 7.01 5.13
N MET A 187 9.85 5.70 5.29
CA MET A 187 9.02 4.78 6.06
C MET A 187 9.91 3.92 6.95
N ARG A 188 9.56 3.83 8.23
CA ARG A 188 10.23 2.98 9.23
C ARG A 188 9.16 2.25 10.02
N GLN A 189 8.48 1.32 9.36
CA GLN A 189 7.29 0.65 9.90
C GLN A 189 7.49 0.13 11.32
N ASP A 190 8.55 -0.65 11.56
CA ASP A 190 8.80 -1.27 12.86
C ASP A 190 9.17 -0.22 13.92
N ALA A 191 10.07 0.71 13.57
CA ALA A 191 10.54 1.74 14.50
C ALA A 191 9.42 2.71 14.92
N TRP A 192 8.49 2.99 14.02
CA TRP A 192 7.35 3.87 14.30
C TRP A 192 6.18 3.12 14.95
N GLY A 193 6.12 1.79 14.84
CA GLY A 193 5.04 0.98 15.43
C GLY A 193 3.77 0.97 14.57
N VAL A 194 3.91 0.96 13.24
CA VAL A 194 2.79 0.76 12.31
C VAL A 194 2.43 -0.71 12.28
N ASP A 195 1.20 -1.05 12.65
CA ASP A 195 0.76 -2.45 12.78
C ASP A 195 0.46 -3.10 11.42
N ILE A 196 -0.20 -2.37 10.49
CA ILE A 196 -0.34 -2.79 9.10
C ILE A 196 -0.03 -1.62 8.19
N LEU A 197 0.81 -1.87 7.20
CA LEU A 197 1.09 -0.95 6.11
C LEU A 197 0.61 -1.56 4.80
N VAL A 198 -0.18 -0.80 4.03
CA VAL A 198 -0.58 -1.18 2.69
C VAL A 198 0.00 -0.26 1.63
N SER A 199 0.34 -0.84 0.48
CA SER A 199 0.89 -0.12 -0.66
C SER A 199 0.47 -0.78 -1.99
N ALA A 200 0.93 -0.21 -3.11
CA ALA A 200 0.70 -0.76 -4.45
C ALA A 200 1.82 -0.36 -5.42
N SER A 201 1.93 -1.11 -6.50
CA SER A 201 3.08 -1.10 -7.40
C SER A 201 3.24 0.16 -8.28
N GLN A 202 2.15 0.89 -8.56
CA GLN A 202 2.08 1.89 -9.64
C GLN A 202 2.51 3.32 -9.25
N LYS A 203 3.13 3.49 -8.10
CA LYS A 203 3.60 4.78 -7.59
C LYS A 203 5.14 4.83 -7.60
N ALA A 204 5.79 5.22 -6.51
CA ALA A 204 7.25 5.31 -6.47
C ALA A 204 7.98 3.97 -6.61
N LEU A 205 7.26 2.84 -6.57
CA LEU A 205 7.79 1.52 -6.93
C LEU A 205 7.87 1.28 -8.45
N MET A 206 7.47 2.24 -9.28
CA MET A 206 7.73 2.31 -10.72
C MET A 206 7.24 1.10 -11.55
N CYS A 207 6.23 0.36 -11.07
CA CYS A 207 5.63 -0.77 -11.80
C CYS A 207 4.26 -0.40 -12.36
N PRO A 208 3.71 -1.17 -13.30
CA PRO A 208 2.31 -1.03 -13.69
C PRO A 208 1.37 -1.27 -12.50
N PRO A 209 0.12 -0.75 -12.53
CA PRO A 209 -0.90 -1.11 -11.57
C PRO A 209 -1.26 -2.59 -11.64
N GLY A 210 -1.75 -3.17 -10.54
CA GLY A 210 -2.23 -4.55 -10.48
C GLY A 210 -1.57 -5.41 -9.40
N LEU A 211 -0.60 -4.86 -8.66
CA LEU A 211 0.01 -5.54 -7.51
C LEU A 211 -0.17 -4.72 -6.25
N GLY A 212 -0.85 -5.30 -5.28
CA GLY A 212 -1.01 -4.81 -3.92
C GLY A 212 0.05 -5.39 -2.99
N ILE A 213 0.43 -4.64 -1.98
CA ILE A 213 1.45 -4.99 -1.00
C ILE A 213 0.87 -4.74 0.39
N ALA A 214 1.01 -5.71 1.31
CA ALA A 214 0.76 -5.50 2.72
C ALA A 214 1.93 -6.00 3.56
N SER A 215 2.29 -5.24 4.57
CA SER A 215 3.20 -5.64 5.65
C SER A 215 2.42 -5.64 6.95
N VAL A 216 2.42 -6.79 7.64
CA VAL A 216 1.61 -7.04 8.84
C VAL A 216 2.55 -7.31 10.01
N GLY A 217 2.49 -6.45 11.04
CA GLY A 217 3.24 -6.59 12.28
C GLY A 217 2.60 -7.62 13.22
N GLU A 218 3.38 -8.10 14.22
CA GLU A 218 2.94 -9.20 15.10
C GLU A 218 1.67 -8.84 15.89
N LYS A 219 1.55 -7.62 16.42
CA LYS A 219 0.34 -7.16 17.09
C LYS A 219 -0.91 -7.26 16.20
N ALA A 220 -0.78 -6.94 14.91
CA ALA A 220 -1.86 -7.11 13.96
C ALA A 220 -2.11 -8.59 13.64
N TRP A 221 -1.07 -9.42 13.55
CA TRP A 221 -1.21 -10.86 13.36
C TRP A 221 -2.00 -11.54 14.48
N GLU A 222 -1.84 -11.09 15.73
CA GLU A 222 -2.66 -11.60 16.86
C GLU A 222 -4.16 -11.38 16.60
N VAL A 223 -4.52 -10.26 15.97
CA VAL A 223 -5.91 -9.95 15.61
C VAL A 223 -6.35 -10.71 14.35
N VAL A 224 -5.51 -10.79 13.32
CA VAL A 224 -5.78 -11.48 12.05
C VAL A 224 -6.06 -12.98 12.27
N ARG A 225 -5.38 -13.61 13.22
CA ARG A 225 -5.55 -15.04 13.56
C ARG A 225 -6.85 -15.36 14.30
N ARG A 226 -7.62 -14.35 14.75
CA ARG A 226 -8.91 -14.60 15.40
C ARG A 226 -9.89 -15.25 14.42
N GLU A 227 -10.74 -16.14 14.95
CA GLU A 227 -11.82 -16.74 14.16
C GLU A 227 -12.90 -15.71 13.83
N ALA A 228 -13.24 -14.85 14.80
CA ALA A 228 -14.23 -13.80 14.62
C ALA A 228 -13.65 -12.66 13.74
N GLY A 229 -14.42 -12.27 12.71
CA GLY A 229 -14.04 -11.19 11.81
C GLY A 229 -15.06 -11.01 10.69
N LEU A 230 -14.81 -10.06 9.82
CA LEU A 230 -15.61 -9.82 8.63
C LEU A 230 -15.43 -10.97 7.61
N PRO A 231 -16.45 -11.30 6.80
CA PRO A 231 -16.33 -12.28 5.73
C PRO A 231 -15.20 -11.94 4.78
N ARG A 232 -14.28 -12.87 4.54
CA ARG A 232 -13.15 -12.72 3.62
C ARG A 232 -12.73 -14.06 3.06
N PHE A 233 -12.29 -14.09 1.83
CA PHE A 233 -11.72 -15.29 1.19
C PHE A 233 -10.46 -14.94 0.42
N TYR A 234 -10.58 -14.11 -0.62
CA TYR A 234 -9.43 -13.71 -1.44
C TYR A 234 -8.43 -12.83 -0.67
N PHE A 235 -8.91 -11.94 0.18
CA PHE A 235 -8.10 -11.06 1.02
C PHE A 235 -7.81 -11.61 2.42
N ASP A 236 -7.96 -12.91 2.66
CA ASP A 236 -7.62 -13.49 3.97
C ASP A 236 -6.10 -13.56 4.16
N PHE A 237 -5.56 -12.65 4.95
CA PHE A 237 -4.12 -12.56 5.22
C PHE A 237 -3.53 -13.81 5.87
N ARG A 238 -4.32 -14.64 6.57
CA ARG A 238 -3.87 -15.91 7.13
C ARG A 238 -3.37 -16.83 6.03
N ARG A 239 -4.16 -16.99 4.94
CA ARG A 239 -3.78 -17.81 3.78
C ARG A 239 -2.50 -17.32 3.12
N TYR A 240 -2.36 -15.99 2.96
CA TYR A 240 -1.15 -15.42 2.40
C TYR A 240 0.04 -15.60 3.34
N GLY A 241 -0.14 -15.45 4.66
CA GLY A 241 0.91 -15.59 5.65
C GLY A 241 1.47 -17.02 5.73
N GLU A 242 0.61 -18.03 5.62
CA GLU A 242 0.98 -19.45 5.56
C GLU A 242 1.83 -19.74 4.32
N GLU A 243 1.35 -19.36 3.14
CA GLU A 243 2.02 -19.66 1.88
C GLU A 243 3.31 -18.85 1.66
N ILE A 244 3.37 -17.59 2.09
CA ILE A 244 4.57 -16.78 1.92
C ILE A 244 5.75 -17.32 2.76
N ALA A 245 5.47 -18.00 3.87
CA ALA A 245 6.51 -18.66 4.66
C ALA A 245 7.22 -19.75 3.83
N GLU A 246 6.48 -20.39 2.92
CA GLU A 246 6.98 -21.41 2.00
C GLU A 246 7.52 -20.81 0.68
N GLY A 247 7.52 -19.50 0.52
CA GLY A 247 7.90 -18.82 -0.72
C GLY A 247 6.87 -19.02 -1.84
N ALA A 248 5.57 -19.08 -1.47
CA ALA A 248 4.45 -19.28 -2.38
C ALA A 248 3.34 -18.27 -2.14
N THR A 249 2.25 -18.38 -2.88
CA THR A 249 1.03 -17.59 -2.70
C THR A 249 -0.19 -18.50 -2.78
N PRO A 250 -1.27 -18.21 -2.05
CA PRO A 250 -2.45 -19.10 -1.98
C PRO A 250 -3.22 -19.20 -3.30
N PHE A 251 -3.08 -18.19 -4.17
CA PHE A 251 -3.75 -18.10 -5.46
C PHE A 251 -2.71 -17.85 -6.56
N THR A 252 -3.10 -17.96 -7.83
CA THR A 252 -2.23 -17.61 -8.95
C THR A 252 -1.81 -16.14 -8.84
N SER A 253 -0.50 -15.94 -8.69
CA SER A 253 0.09 -14.61 -8.52
C SER A 253 0.14 -13.82 -9.81
N ALA A 254 0.29 -12.50 -9.68
CA ALA A 254 0.65 -11.61 -10.77
C ALA A 254 2.15 -11.75 -11.13
N VAL A 255 2.53 -12.93 -11.67
CA VAL A 255 3.92 -13.38 -11.88
C VAL A 255 4.77 -12.33 -12.60
N THR A 256 4.28 -11.79 -13.70
CA THR A 256 4.98 -10.79 -14.51
C THR A 256 5.17 -9.47 -13.76
N LEU A 257 4.17 -9.05 -12.98
CA LEU A 257 4.25 -7.82 -12.17
C LEU A 257 5.22 -7.98 -10.99
N ILE A 258 5.27 -9.16 -10.36
CA ILE A 258 6.24 -9.44 -9.27
C ILE A 258 7.67 -9.45 -9.83
N ARG A 259 7.89 -9.98 -11.04
CA ARG A 259 9.17 -9.88 -11.72
C ARG A 259 9.55 -8.42 -12.01
N GLY A 260 8.60 -7.62 -12.50
CA GLY A 260 8.79 -6.18 -12.69
C GLY A 260 9.11 -5.45 -11.38
N LEU A 261 8.43 -5.82 -10.29
CA LEU A 261 8.70 -5.27 -8.96
C LEU A 261 10.12 -5.59 -8.49
N ARG A 262 10.59 -6.84 -8.69
CA ARG A 262 11.96 -7.22 -8.35
C ARG A 262 12.98 -6.33 -9.07
N GLU A 263 12.77 -6.09 -10.36
CA GLU A 263 13.66 -5.22 -11.16
C GLU A 263 13.61 -3.76 -10.67
N ALA A 264 12.42 -3.24 -10.41
CA ALA A 264 12.25 -1.87 -9.90
C ALA A 264 12.92 -1.69 -8.52
N LEU A 265 12.79 -2.68 -7.64
CA LEU A 265 13.48 -2.69 -6.35
C LEU A 265 15.00 -2.76 -6.52
N GLY A 266 15.49 -3.54 -7.50
CA GLY A 266 16.90 -3.55 -7.88
C GLY A 266 17.41 -2.15 -8.21
N MET A 267 16.67 -1.38 -9.02
CA MET A 267 17.02 0.00 -9.36
C MET A 267 17.03 0.92 -8.12
N ILE A 268 16.08 0.75 -7.18
CA ILE A 268 16.06 1.51 -5.92
C ILE A 268 17.29 1.19 -5.08
N HIS A 269 17.68 -0.08 -5.00
CA HIS A 269 18.86 -0.50 -4.24
C HIS A 269 20.17 -0.04 -4.90
N GLU A 270 20.26 -0.06 -6.23
CA GLU A 270 21.41 0.44 -6.99
C GLU A 270 21.62 1.96 -6.76
N GLU A 271 20.55 2.76 -6.80
CA GLU A 271 20.61 4.19 -6.49
C GLU A 271 20.90 4.43 -5.00
N GLY A 272 20.41 3.55 -4.12
CA GLY A 272 20.42 3.68 -2.68
C GLY A 272 19.17 4.43 -2.17
N LEU A 273 18.43 3.80 -1.23
CA LEU A 273 17.14 4.31 -0.73
C LEU A 273 17.24 5.77 -0.25
N ASP A 274 18.28 6.12 0.51
CA ASP A 274 18.46 7.49 1.03
C ASP A 274 18.58 8.52 -0.10
N ARG A 275 19.27 8.17 -1.20
CA ARG A 275 19.39 9.04 -2.39
C ARG A 275 18.06 9.17 -3.12
N VAL A 276 17.32 8.07 -3.26
CA VAL A 276 15.96 8.07 -3.84
C VAL A 276 15.06 9.01 -3.04
N LEU A 277 15.00 8.88 -1.72
CA LEU A 277 14.20 9.74 -0.84
C LEU A 277 14.64 11.21 -0.89
N ALA A 278 15.95 11.46 -0.89
CA ALA A 278 16.49 12.82 -1.03
C ALA A 278 16.13 13.46 -2.39
N ARG A 279 16.16 12.66 -3.47
CA ARG A 279 15.76 13.10 -4.81
C ARG A 279 14.27 13.47 -4.84
N HIS A 280 13.39 12.63 -4.29
CA HIS A 280 11.95 12.90 -4.20
C HIS A 280 11.67 14.18 -3.40
N ARG A 281 12.31 14.34 -2.23
CA ARG A 281 12.19 15.56 -1.40
C ARG A 281 12.62 16.81 -2.14
N ARG A 282 13.76 16.77 -2.83
CA ARG A 282 14.27 17.91 -3.63
C ARG A 282 13.29 18.30 -4.74
N LEU A 283 12.76 17.32 -5.48
CA LEU A 283 11.79 17.56 -6.55
C LEU A 283 10.46 18.12 -6.02
N ALA A 284 9.96 17.57 -4.91
CA ALA A 284 8.74 18.06 -4.26
C ALA A 284 8.91 19.51 -3.77
N ASN A 285 10.06 19.85 -3.18
CA ASN A 285 10.35 21.21 -2.72
C ASN A 285 10.47 22.17 -3.90
N ALA A 286 11.11 21.78 -4.99
CA ALA A 286 11.20 22.59 -6.19
C ALA A 286 9.82 22.90 -6.80
N LEU A 287 8.92 21.88 -6.82
CA LEU A 287 7.56 22.05 -7.33
C LEU A 287 6.71 23.00 -6.46
N ARG A 288 6.93 22.98 -5.13
CA ARG A 288 6.22 23.87 -4.20
C ARG A 288 6.74 25.30 -4.21
N ALA A 289 7.99 25.51 -4.62
CA ALA A 289 8.62 26.82 -4.67
C ALA A 289 8.35 27.60 -5.98
N GLY A 290 7.92 26.94 -7.06
CA GLY A 290 7.56 27.53 -8.34
C GLY A 290 6.05 27.60 -8.53
#